data_95cea15e4c1ba04a1062ce9b9c6bb561
#
_entry.id   95cea15e4c1ba04a1062ce9b9c6bb561
#
_cell.length_a   1.000
_cell.length_b   1.000
_cell.length_c   1.000
_cell.angle_alpha   90.00
_cell.angle_beta   90.00
_cell.angle_gamma   90.00
#
_symmetry.space_group_name_H-M   'P 1'
#
loop_
_entity.id
_entity.type
_entity.pdbx_description
1 polymer ?
#
loop_
_entity_poly.entity_id
_entity_poly.type
_entity_poly.pdbx_seq_one_letter_code
_entity_poly.pdbx_strand_id
1 'polypeptide(L)'
;MVASDWPALRALTNWSGAVAGLLLIICGGLVQAALPGYGASGFALIPLPITLQVPALLLTALVCGARSAMLAGVAYISIGLFQLPVFQGGGGLSYLLDPGFGYIAGFLPAAWLTGRLARQPGMDDLLSLAGSCILGLLVLQGCGLANLLLGGLVRRWGGELPQLILSYSLLPLLPQLVLCCGVAVLALPARRLLMIER
;
A
#
# COMPACT_ATOMS: atom_id res chain seq x y z
N MET A 1 -27.05 -20.04 -3.09
CA MET A 1 -27.47 -19.17 -4.21
C MET A 1 -28.55 -18.20 -3.71
N VAL A 2 -28.25 -17.15 -2.89
CA VAL A 2 -29.23 -16.11 -2.51
C VAL A 2 -28.60 -14.79 -2.03
N ALA A 3 -27.30 -14.71 -1.70
CA ALA A 3 -26.73 -13.50 -1.08
C ALA A 3 -26.02 -12.52 -2.03
N SER A 4 -25.84 -12.87 -3.30
CA SER A 4 -25.01 -12.08 -4.25
C SER A 4 -25.71 -10.93 -4.96
N ASP A 5 -27.05 -10.88 -4.90
CA ASP A 5 -27.83 -9.99 -5.77
C ASP A 5 -28.38 -8.73 -5.10
N TRP A 6 -28.10 -8.55 -3.82
CA TRP A 6 -28.56 -7.37 -3.09
C TRP A 6 -27.53 -6.24 -3.21
N PRO A 7 -27.84 -5.15 -3.93
CA PRO A 7 -26.91 -4.02 -4.09
C PRO A 7 -26.50 -3.40 -2.74
N ALA A 8 -27.40 -3.44 -1.76
CA ALA A 8 -27.14 -2.97 -0.40
C ALA A 8 -26.04 -3.79 0.31
N LEU A 9 -26.06 -5.13 0.18
CA LEU A 9 -25.02 -5.99 0.78
C LEU A 9 -23.66 -5.78 0.13
N ARG A 10 -23.60 -5.61 -1.19
CA ARG A 10 -22.35 -5.27 -1.90
C ARG A 10 -21.82 -3.90 -1.49
N ALA A 11 -22.70 -2.92 -1.30
CA ALA A 11 -22.32 -1.61 -0.79
C ALA A 11 -21.75 -1.74 0.64
N LEU A 12 -22.43 -2.47 1.52
CA LEU A 12 -22.00 -2.67 2.91
C LEU A 12 -20.62 -3.35 2.98
N THR A 13 -20.38 -4.42 2.19
CA THR A 13 -19.08 -5.09 2.14
C THR A 13 -17.98 -4.18 1.61
N ASN A 14 -18.25 -3.35 0.61
CA ASN A 14 -17.27 -2.40 0.10
C ASN A 14 -16.93 -1.32 1.14
N TRP A 15 -17.92 -0.77 1.84
CA TRP A 15 -17.70 0.23 2.87
C TRP A 15 -16.98 -0.33 4.10
N SER A 16 -17.39 -1.50 4.59
CA SER A 16 -16.70 -2.16 5.72
C SER A 16 -15.24 -2.48 5.37
N GLY A 17 -14.98 -2.99 4.17
CA GLY A 17 -13.64 -3.22 3.67
C GLY A 17 -12.83 -1.93 3.52
N ALA A 18 -13.46 -0.82 3.12
CA ALA A 18 -12.79 0.47 3.00
C ALA A 18 -12.41 1.04 4.38
N VAL A 19 -13.31 0.95 5.36
CA VAL A 19 -13.03 1.40 6.74
C VAL A 19 -11.93 0.55 7.38
N ALA A 20 -12.02 -0.77 7.26
CA ALA A 20 -10.96 -1.67 7.75
C ALA A 20 -9.61 -1.38 7.07
N GLY A 21 -9.61 -1.18 5.76
CA GLY A 21 -8.42 -0.82 4.99
C GLY A 21 -7.84 0.52 5.40
N LEU A 22 -8.67 1.54 5.62
CA LEU A 22 -8.24 2.85 6.11
C LEU A 22 -7.53 2.73 7.47
N LEU A 23 -8.13 2.01 8.41
CA LEU A 23 -7.54 1.78 9.72
C LEU A 23 -6.21 1.02 9.61
N LEU A 24 -6.15 -0.02 8.76
CA LEU A 24 -4.91 -0.75 8.52
C LEU A 24 -3.81 0.14 7.92
N ILE A 25 -4.14 1.03 6.99
CA ILE A 25 -3.16 1.96 6.38
C ILE A 25 -2.65 2.95 7.42
N ILE A 26 -3.53 3.53 8.25
CA ILE A 26 -3.15 4.47 9.31
C ILE A 26 -2.27 3.76 10.34
N CYS A 27 -2.72 2.61 10.89
CA CYS A 27 -1.94 1.84 11.85
C CYS A 27 -0.62 1.36 11.24
N GLY A 28 -0.63 0.91 9.97
CA GLY A 28 0.57 0.49 9.26
C GLY A 28 1.58 1.63 9.07
N GLY A 29 1.11 2.88 8.94
CA GLY A 29 1.97 4.06 8.89
C GLY A 29 2.68 4.35 10.21
N LEU A 30 2.09 3.96 11.34
CA LEU A 30 2.66 4.13 12.68
C LEU A 30 3.62 3.00 13.07
N VAL A 31 3.59 1.86 12.37
CA VAL A 31 4.39 0.69 12.69
C VAL A 31 5.55 0.58 11.71
N GLN A 32 6.77 0.63 12.24
CA GLN A 32 7.97 0.36 11.46
C GLN A 32 8.07 -1.14 11.16
N ALA A 33 8.36 -1.47 9.90
CA ALA A 33 8.55 -2.86 9.50
C ALA A 33 9.86 -3.41 10.09
N ALA A 34 9.85 -4.69 10.47
CA ALA A 34 11.04 -5.40 10.91
C ALA A 34 11.02 -6.83 10.36
N LEU A 35 12.20 -7.37 10.09
CA LEU A 35 12.36 -8.77 9.71
C LEU A 35 13.01 -9.55 10.85
N PRO A 36 12.57 -10.80 11.08
CA PRO A 36 13.27 -11.68 11.99
C PRO A 36 14.63 -12.05 11.39
N GLY A 37 15.68 -11.89 12.17
CA GLY A 37 17.04 -12.23 11.79
C GLY A 37 17.80 -12.89 12.92
N TYR A 38 18.97 -13.45 12.61
CA TYR A 38 19.86 -14.04 13.58
C TYR A 38 21.10 -13.16 13.71
N GLY A 39 21.25 -12.50 14.83
CA GLY A 39 22.41 -11.65 15.14
C GLY A 39 23.40 -12.34 16.06
N ALA A 40 24.50 -11.66 16.39
CA ALA A 40 25.55 -12.19 17.27
C ALA A 40 25.05 -12.58 18.68
N SER A 41 23.91 -12.01 19.12
CA SER A 41 23.25 -12.28 20.42
C SER A 41 22.08 -13.26 20.31
N GLY A 42 21.84 -13.91 19.17
CA GLY A 42 20.73 -14.81 18.91
C GLY A 42 19.63 -14.20 18.03
N PHE A 43 18.37 -14.60 18.24
CA PHE A 43 17.23 -14.09 17.49
C PHE A 43 17.03 -12.60 17.76
N ALA A 44 17.00 -11.80 16.70
CA ALA A 44 16.82 -10.35 16.77
C ALA A 44 15.87 -9.88 15.68
N LEU A 45 15.13 -8.80 15.96
CA LEU A 45 14.34 -8.09 14.95
C LEU A 45 15.19 -7.00 14.32
N ILE A 46 15.40 -7.10 13.01
CA ILE A 46 16.13 -6.10 12.23
C ILE A 46 15.14 -5.07 11.72
N PRO A 47 15.15 -3.82 12.23
CA PRO A 47 14.23 -2.78 11.77
C PRO A 47 14.55 -2.41 10.33
N LEU A 48 13.51 -2.30 9.50
CA LEU A 48 13.60 -1.84 8.12
C LEU A 48 13.32 -0.33 8.05
N PRO A 49 13.91 0.40 7.11
CA PRO A 49 13.67 1.84 6.95
C PRO A 49 12.34 2.14 6.25
N ILE A 50 11.31 1.35 6.52
CA ILE A 50 9.97 1.46 5.92
C ILE A 50 8.89 1.16 6.96
N THR A 51 7.68 1.66 6.73
CA THR A 51 6.50 1.34 7.53
C THR A 51 5.65 0.25 6.87
N LEU A 52 4.71 -0.30 7.62
CA LEU A 52 3.74 -1.29 7.11
C LEU A 52 2.58 -0.66 6.32
N GLN A 53 2.63 0.62 6.00
CA GLN A 53 1.59 1.36 5.31
C GLN A 53 1.29 0.82 3.90
N VAL A 54 2.33 0.63 3.07
CA VAL A 54 2.20 0.06 1.72
C VAL A 54 1.72 -1.39 1.78
N PRO A 55 2.30 -2.28 2.60
CA PRO A 55 1.76 -3.62 2.85
C PRO A 55 0.29 -3.63 3.24
N ALA A 56 -0.16 -2.73 4.11
CA ALA A 56 -1.55 -2.62 4.54
C ALA A 56 -2.50 -2.27 3.38
N LEU A 57 -2.10 -1.33 2.52
CA LEU A 57 -2.84 -0.97 1.32
C LEU A 57 -2.98 -2.17 0.37
N LEU A 58 -1.87 -2.86 0.08
CA LEU A 58 -1.85 -4.00 -0.82
C LEU A 58 -2.64 -5.18 -0.27
N LEU A 59 -2.55 -5.46 1.04
CA LEU A 59 -3.38 -6.45 1.72
C LEU A 59 -4.86 -6.14 1.57
N THR A 60 -5.25 -4.89 1.82
CA THR A 60 -6.64 -4.44 1.62
C THR A 60 -7.10 -4.65 0.18
N ALA A 61 -6.24 -4.37 -0.81
CA ALA A 61 -6.55 -4.56 -2.21
C ALA A 61 -6.72 -6.04 -2.58
N LEU A 62 -5.86 -6.92 -2.06
CA LEU A 62 -5.97 -8.37 -2.29
C LEU A 62 -7.22 -8.98 -1.67
N VAL A 63 -7.55 -8.58 -0.45
CA VAL A 63 -8.64 -9.18 0.33
C VAL A 63 -9.98 -8.52 0.01
N CYS A 64 -10.08 -7.20 0.16
CA CYS A 64 -11.34 -6.47 -0.01
C CYS A 64 -11.61 -6.06 -1.48
N GLY A 65 -10.58 -6.12 -2.34
CA GLY A 65 -10.67 -5.78 -3.75
C GLY A 65 -10.45 -4.30 -4.06
N ALA A 66 -10.39 -3.98 -5.36
CA ALA A 66 -10.00 -2.67 -5.87
C ALA A 66 -10.85 -1.50 -5.33
N ARG A 67 -12.19 -1.67 -5.29
CA ARG A 67 -13.10 -0.59 -4.87
C ARG A 67 -12.89 -0.20 -3.41
N SER A 68 -12.84 -1.17 -2.51
CA SER A 68 -12.62 -0.94 -1.07
C SER A 68 -11.24 -0.32 -0.81
N ALA A 69 -10.20 -0.83 -1.46
CA ALA A 69 -8.84 -0.34 -1.29
C ALA A 69 -8.67 1.08 -1.85
N MET A 70 -9.30 1.40 -3.00
CA MET A 70 -9.32 2.77 -3.53
C MET A 70 -10.04 3.74 -2.59
N LEU A 71 -11.23 3.35 -2.07
CA LEU A 71 -11.97 4.17 -1.11
C LEU A 71 -11.14 4.41 0.17
N ALA A 72 -10.47 3.37 0.68
CA ALA A 72 -9.55 3.50 1.81
C ALA A 72 -8.40 4.47 1.50
N GLY A 73 -7.79 4.36 0.31
CA GLY A 73 -6.72 5.25 -0.14
C GLY A 73 -7.18 6.70 -0.30
N VAL A 74 -8.37 6.93 -0.91
CA VAL A 74 -8.95 8.29 -1.02
C VAL A 74 -9.21 8.87 0.37
N ALA A 75 -9.85 8.10 1.26
CA ALA A 75 -10.12 8.54 2.63
C ALA A 75 -8.82 8.86 3.39
N TYR A 76 -7.80 8.01 3.26
CA TYR A 76 -6.47 8.22 3.86
C TYR A 76 -5.84 9.53 3.39
N ILE A 77 -5.82 9.77 2.06
CA ILE A 77 -5.27 11.00 1.47
C ILE A 77 -6.06 12.23 1.94
N SER A 78 -7.40 12.15 1.94
CA SER A 78 -8.26 13.24 2.37
C SER A 78 -8.04 13.60 3.84
N ILE A 79 -8.00 12.59 4.72
CA ILE A 79 -7.73 12.81 6.15
C ILE A 79 -6.35 13.43 6.36
N GLY A 80 -5.33 12.92 5.66
CA GLY A 80 -3.95 13.41 5.79
C GLY A 80 -3.76 14.83 5.27
N LEU A 81 -4.48 15.23 4.22
CA LEU A 81 -4.38 16.58 3.66
C LEU A 81 -5.18 17.62 4.45
N PHE A 82 -6.31 17.24 5.03
CA PHE A 82 -7.25 18.24 5.58
C PHE A 82 -7.37 18.20 7.09
N GLN A 83 -7.11 17.08 7.76
CA GLN A 83 -7.49 16.93 9.16
C GLN A 83 -6.38 16.44 10.09
N LEU A 84 -5.67 15.38 9.76
CA LEU A 84 -4.73 14.74 10.67
C LEU A 84 -3.36 14.55 10.04
N PRO A 85 -2.27 14.69 10.82
CA PRO A 85 -0.91 14.42 10.34
C PRO A 85 -0.64 12.90 10.30
N VAL A 86 -1.32 12.18 9.39
CA VAL A 86 -1.21 10.72 9.27
C VAL A 86 -0.16 10.28 8.25
N PHE A 87 0.42 11.22 7.49
CA PHE A 87 1.50 10.93 6.56
C PHE A 87 2.84 10.82 7.28
N GLN A 88 3.78 10.08 6.72
CA GLN A 88 5.14 10.05 7.20
C GLN A 88 5.77 11.45 7.09
N GLY A 89 6.08 12.06 8.23
CA GLY A 89 6.62 13.43 8.28
C GLY A 89 5.59 14.54 8.45
N GLY A 90 4.28 14.21 8.60
CA GLY A 90 3.27 15.24 8.91
C GLY A 90 1.95 15.08 8.16
N GLY A 91 1.40 16.20 7.71
CA GLY A 91 0.13 16.27 6.99
C GLY A 91 -0.20 17.69 6.58
N GLY A 92 -1.40 17.88 6.06
CA GLY A 92 -1.87 19.18 5.61
C GLY A 92 -1.59 19.45 4.12
N LEU A 93 -2.13 20.54 3.60
CA LEU A 93 -2.02 20.90 2.18
C LEU A 93 -0.58 21.16 1.73
N SER A 94 0.32 21.55 2.65
CA SER A 94 1.75 21.72 2.35
C SER A 94 2.41 20.42 1.91
N TYR A 95 1.88 19.26 2.33
CA TYR A 95 2.40 17.94 1.93
C TYR A 95 2.27 17.65 0.43
N LEU A 96 1.39 18.35 -0.29
CA LEU A 96 1.32 18.29 -1.77
C LEU A 96 2.64 18.70 -2.43
N LEU A 97 3.44 19.48 -1.72
CA LEU A 97 4.74 19.96 -2.17
C LEU A 97 5.90 19.09 -1.71
N ASP A 98 5.62 18.05 -0.91
CA ASP A 98 6.62 17.13 -0.38
C ASP A 98 7.07 16.11 -1.45
N PRO A 99 8.37 15.71 -1.48
CA PRO A 99 8.85 14.65 -2.35
C PRO A 99 8.08 13.33 -2.21
N GLY A 100 7.61 13.02 -1.00
CA GLY A 100 6.85 11.81 -0.67
C GLY A 100 5.43 11.78 -1.22
N PHE A 101 4.84 12.93 -1.58
CA PHE A 101 3.44 13.00 -2.00
C PHE A 101 3.13 12.11 -3.21
N GLY A 102 4.04 12.01 -4.17
CA GLY A 102 3.86 11.16 -5.35
C GLY A 102 3.66 9.69 -5.03
N TYR A 103 4.31 9.18 -3.97
CA TYR A 103 4.14 7.81 -3.49
C TYR A 103 2.75 7.61 -2.86
N ILE A 104 2.28 8.59 -2.10
CA ILE A 104 0.93 8.55 -1.51
C ILE A 104 -0.15 8.66 -2.59
N ALA A 105 0.01 9.52 -3.58
CA ALA A 105 -0.88 9.60 -4.74
C ALA A 105 -0.90 8.27 -5.53
N GLY A 106 0.24 7.58 -5.59
CA GLY A 106 0.39 6.24 -6.17
C GLY A 106 -0.42 5.15 -5.48
N PHE A 107 -0.94 5.38 -4.26
CA PHE A 107 -1.82 4.43 -3.56
C PHE A 107 -3.06 4.08 -4.36
N LEU A 108 -3.65 5.05 -5.05
CA LEU A 108 -4.88 4.85 -5.80
C LEU A 108 -4.69 3.90 -6.99
N PRO A 109 -3.78 4.17 -7.94
CA PRO A 109 -3.56 3.26 -9.06
C PRO A 109 -2.97 1.92 -8.63
N ALA A 110 -2.12 1.89 -7.58
CA ALA A 110 -1.59 0.64 -7.03
C ALA A 110 -2.70 -0.25 -6.44
N ALA A 111 -3.58 0.33 -5.61
CA ALA A 111 -4.73 -0.38 -5.03
C ALA A 111 -5.70 -0.88 -6.11
N TRP A 112 -5.96 -0.05 -7.11
CA TRP A 112 -6.82 -0.43 -8.24
C TRP A 112 -6.24 -1.61 -9.01
N LEU A 113 -4.97 -1.53 -9.41
CA LEU A 113 -4.31 -2.57 -10.18
C LEU A 113 -4.24 -3.89 -9.41
N THR A 114 -3.69 -3.85 -8.18
CA THR A 114 -3.55 -5.03 -7.32
C THR A 114 -4.89 -5.69 -7.07
N GLY A 115 -5.91 -4.92 -6.67
CA GLY A 115 -7.23 -5.46 -6.37
C GLY A 115 -7.98 -5.96 -7.61
N ARG A 116 -7.69 -5.43 -8.80
CA ARG A 116 -8.26 -5.92 -10.06
C ARG A 116 -7.59 -7.20 -10.53
N LEU A 117 -6.26 -7.28 -10.45
CA LEU A 117 -5.50 -8.48 -10.79
C LEU A 117 -5.89 -9.64 -9.87
N ALA A 118 -5.94 -9.42 -8.57
CA ALA A 118 -6.29 -10.44 -7.58
C ALA A 118 -7.70 -11.03 -7.76
N ARG A 119 -8.56 -10.41 -8.55
CA ARG A 119 -9.92 -10.89 -8.85
C ARG A 119 -10.04 -11.57 -10.22
N GLN A 120 -8.93 -11.75 -10.93
CA GLN A 120 -8.93 -12.49 -12.19
C GLN A 120 -8.99 -14.02 -11.95
N PRO A 121 -9.57 -14.79 -12.86
CA PRO A 121 -9.56 -16.25 -12.78
C PRO A 121 -8.13 -16.79 -12.70
N GLY A 122 -7.90 -17.77 -11.81
CA GLY A 122 -6.57 -18.38 -11.64
C GLY A 122 -5.61 -17.61 -10.71
N MET A 123 -6.08 -16.53 -10.03
CA MET A 123 -5.27 -15.75 -9.09
C MET A 123 -5.54 -16.15 -7.62
N ASP A 124 -5.53 -17.47 -7.37
CA ASP A 124 -5.85 -18.04 -6.06
C ASP A 124 -4.63 -18.68 -5.37
N ASP A 125 -3.47 -18.71 -6.06
CA ASP A 125 -2.21 -19.20 -5.52
C ASP A 125 -1.31 -18.08 -4.98
N LEU A 126 -0.37 -18.46 -4.13
CA LEU A 126 0.55 -17.53 -3.47
C LEU A 126 1.37 -16.71 -4.46
N LEU A 127 1.84 -17.33 -5.54
CA LEU A 127 2.72 -16.69 -6.51
C LEU A 127 1.98 -15.61 -7.31
N SER A 128 0.75 -15.91 -7.72
CA SER A 128 -0.11 -14.95 -8.44
C SER A 128 -0.49 -13.75 -7.56
N LEU A 129 -0.79 -13.99 -6.28
CA LEU A 129 -1.06 -12.92 -5.32
C LEU A 129 0.18 -12.05 -5.06
N ALA A 130 1.34 -12.69 -4.88
CA ALA A 130 2.61 -11.97 -4.73
C ALA A 130 2.95 -11.15 -5.98
N GLY A 131 2.76 -11.72 -7.17
CA GLY A 131 2.93 -11.01 -8.44
C GLY A 131 2.02 -9.79 -8.57
N SER A 132 0.76 -9.91 -8.14
CA SER A 132 -0.19 -8.79 -8.11
C SER A 132 0.27 -7.68 -7.16
N CYS A 133 0.82 -8.03 -5.98
CA CYS A 133 1.40 -7.07 -5.05
C CYS A 133 2.62 -6.37 -5.63
N ILE A 134 3.53 -7.13 -6.26
CA ILE A 134 4.74 -6.57 -6.88
C ILE A 134 4.37 -5.58 -7.99
N LEU A 135 3.40 -5.93 -8.85
CA LEU A 135 2.93 -5.01 -9.89
C LEU A 135 2.31 -3.74 -9.30
N GLY A 136 1.51 -3.86 -8.24
CA GLY A 136 0.98 -2.70 -7.51
C GLY A 136 2.09 -1.84 -6.90
N LEU A 137 3.09 -2.46 -6.29
CA LEU A 137 4.25 -1.77 -5.75
C LEU A 137 5.04 -1.03 -6.84
N LEU A 138 5.25 -1.63 -8.01
CA LEU A 138 5.94 -0.99 -9.12
C LEU A 138 5.18 0.24 -9.64
N VAL A 139 3.85 0.17 -9.71
CA VAL A 139 3.02 1.33 -10.07
C VAL A 139 3.15 2.44 -9.03
N LEU A 140 3.12 2.09 -7.75
CA LEU A 140 3.32 3.05 -6.66
C LEU A 140 4.69 3.73 -6.76
N GLN A 141 5.75 2.96 -6.94
CA GLN A 141 7.11 3.46 -7.13
C GLN A 141 7.23 4.34 -8.39
N GLY A 142 6.57 3.95 -9.47
CA GLY A 142 6.51 4.73 -10.70
C GLY A 142 5.86 6.10 -10.50
N CYS A 143 4.75 6.18 -9.76
CA CYS A 143 4.11 7.45 -9.42
C CYS A 143 5.00 8.33 -8.55
N GLY A 144 5.67 7.75 -7.56
CA GLY A 144 6.62 8.46 -6.70
C GLY A 144 7.80 9.01 -7.48
N LEU A 145 8.43 8.17 -8.31
CA LEU A 145 9.53 8.58 -9.18
C LEU A 145 9.11 9.69 -10.16
N ALA A 146 7.94 9.57 -10.77
CA ALA A 146 7.41 10.59 -11.66
C ALA A 146 7.28 11.95 -10.94
N ASN A 147 6.77 11.96 -9.70
CA ASN A 147 6.68 13.18 -8.89
C ASN A 147 8.07 13.77 -8.60
N LEU A 148 9.06 12.93 -8.24
CA LEU A 148 10.42 13.37 -7.97
C LEU A 148 11.06 13.98 -9.22
N LEU A 149 10.93 13.33 -10.39
CA LEU A 149 11.48 13.81 -11.65
C LEU A 149 10.82 15.12 -12.10
N LEU A 150 9.49 15.21 -12.00
CA LEU A 150 8.76 16.45 -12.32
C LEU A 150 9.17 17.60 -11.40
N GLY A 151 9.29 17.35 -10.10
CA GLY A 151 9.77 18.34 -9.15
C GLY A 151 11.22 18.75 -9.39
N GLY A 152 12.06 17.81 -9.83
CA GLY A 152 13.45 18.08 -10.24
C GLY A 152 13.53 18.98 -11.50
N LEU A 153 12.68 18.74 -12.49
CA LEU A 153 12.59 19.58 -13.70
C LEU A 153 12.23 21.04 -13.37
N VAL A 154 11.35 21.25 -12.40
CA VAL A 154 10.94 22.58 -11.92
C VAL A 154 11.94 23.13 -10.88
N ARG A 155 13.07 22.47 -10.66
CA ARG A 155 14.12 22.85 -9.69
C ARG A 155 13.60 22.97 -8.25
N ARG A 156 12.52 22.27 -7.91
CA ARG A 156 11.92 22.29 -6.56
C ARG A 156 12.86 21.70 -5.50
N TRP A 157 13.70 20.73 -5.87
CA TRP A 157 14.53 19.94 -4.95
C TRP A 157 15.98 20.46 -4.81
N GLY A 158 16.29 21.66 -5.28
CA GLY A 158 17.58 22.32 -5.04
C GLY A 158 18.85 21.53 -5.40
N GLY A 159 18.76 20.53 -6.28
CA GLY A 159 19.90 19.69 -6.67
C GLY A 159 20.02 18.38 -5.86
N GLU A 160 19.18 18.13 -4.88
CA GLU A 160 19.18 16.91 -4.05
C GLU A 160 18.44 15.72 -4.69
N LEU A 161 18.02 15.84 -5.94
CA LEU A 161 17.24 14.83 -6.66
C LEU A 161 17.84 13.41 -6.57
N PRO A 162 19.16 13.17 -6.77
CA PRO A 162 19.72 11.83 -6.68
C PRO A 162 19.57 11.23 -5.26
N GLN A 163 19.75 12.05 -4.23
CA GLN A 163 19.61 11.60 -2.84
C GLN A 163 18.15 11.29 -2.48
N LEU A 164 17.20 12.07 -3.01
CA LEU A 164 15.76 11.81 -2.86
C LEU A 164 15.35 10.51 -3.56
N ILE A 165 15.84 10.25 -4.77
CA ILE A 165 15.58 8.97 -5.47
C ILE A 165 16.14 7.80 -4.68
N LEU A 166 17.34 7.93 -4.13
CA LEU A 166 17.95 6.89 -3.32
C LEU A 166 17.10 6.59 -2.07
N SER A 167 16.72 7.63 -1.32
CA SER A 167 16.03 7.49 -0.03
C SER A 167 14.55 7.09 -0.16
N TYR A 168 13.83 7.59 -1.17
CA TYR A 168 12.40 7.33 -1.33
C TYR A 168 12.08 6.14 -2.24
N SER A 169 12.96 5.78 -3.19
CA SER A 169 12.73 4.67 -4.12
C SER A 169 13.65 3.49 -3.90
N LEU A 170 14.96 3.66 -3.99
CA LEU A 170 15.90 2.54 -4.05
C LEU A 170 16.04 1.82 -2.70
N LEU A 171 16.24 2.56 -1.61
CA LEU A 171 16.39 1.97 -0.27
C LEU A 171 15.11 1.23 0.19
N PRO A 172 13.88 1.77 0.00
CA PRO A 172 12.67 1.08 0.40
C PRO A 172 12.30 -0.10 -0.51
N LEU A 173 12.77 -0.14 -1.76
CA LEU A 173 12.29 -1.09 -2.77
C LEU A 173 12.49 -2.55 -2.37
N LEU A 174 13.72 -2.93 -1.98
CA LEU A 174 14.02 -4.32 -1.59
C LEU A 174 13.21 -4.79 -0.38
N PRO A 175 13.17 -4.05 0.75
CA PRO A 175 12.30 -4.39 1.87
C PRO A 175 10.82 -4.50 1.49
N GLN A 176 10.32 -3.60 0.66
CA GLN A 176 8.92 -3.63 0.20
C GLN A 176 8.62 -4.85 -0.67
N LEU A 177 9.55 -5.29 -1.53
CA LEU A 177 9.39 -6.52 -2.31
C LEU A 177 9.28 -7.76 -1.41
N VAL A 178 10.11 -7.85 -0.37
CA VAL A 178 10.02 -8.94 0.62
C VAL A 178 8.66 -8.91 1.34
N LEU A 179 8.21 -7.71 1.73
CA LEU A 179 6.90 -7.56 2.38
C LEU A 179 5.72 -7.90 1.45
N CYS A 180 5.85 -7.72 0.13
CA CYS A 180 4.83 -8.18 -0.83
C CYS A 180 4.61 -9.70 -0.75
N CYS A 181 5.67 -10.48 -0.56
CA CYS A 181 5.55 -11.92 -0.32
C CYS A 181 4.82 -12.21 1.00
N GLY A 182 5.16 -11.48 2.08
CA GLY A 182 4.46 -11.59 3.36
C GLY A 182 2.98 -11.22 3.28
N VAL A 183 2.66 -10.17 2.53
CA VAL A 183 1.26 -9.76 2.26
C VAL A 183 0.49 -10.86 1.53
N ALA A 184 1.08 -11.51 0.53
CA ALA A 184 0.44 -12.62 -0.18
C ALA A 184 0.18 -13.83 0.74
N VAL A 185 1.14 -14.15 1.62
CA VAL A 185 0.98 -15.22 2.64
C VAL A 185 -0.19 -14.90 3.58
N LEU A 186 -0.35 -13.66 4.03
CA LEU A 186 -1.45 -13.24 4.89
C LEU A 186 -2.78 -13.15 4.13
N ALA A 187 -2.75 -12.74 2.87
CA ALA A 187 -3.95 -12.60 2.05
C ALA A 187 -4.62 -13.95 1.76
N LEU A 188 -3.83 -15.01 1.55
CA LEU A 188 -4.34 -16.32 1.20
C LEU A 188 -5.34 -16.87 2.22
N PRO A 189 -5.01 -17.02 3.52
CA PRO A 189 -5.96 -17.48 4.54
C PRO A 189 -7.09 -16.46 4.77
N ALA A 190 -6.82 -15.16 4.69
CA ALA A 190 -7.84 -14.13 4.86
C ALA A 190 -8.92 -14.23 3.78
N ARG A 191 -8.54 -14.47 2.52
CA ARG A 191 -9.49 -14.67 1.42
C ARG A 191 -10.34 -15.92 1.61
N ARG A 192 -9.74 -17.02 2.11
CA ARG A 192 -10.48 -18.27 2.43
C ARG A 192 -11.48 -18.06 3.55
N LEU A 193 -11.05 -17.43 4.66
CA LEU A 193 -11.94 -17.14 5.80
C LEU A 193 -13.13 -16.25 5.42
N LEU A 194 -12.93 -15.29 4.52
CA LEU A 194 -13.98 -14.40 4.05
C LEU A 194 -14.81 -14.98 2.89
N MET A 195 -14.63 -16.28 2.57
CA MET A 195 -15.32 -16.97 1.47
C MET A 195 -15.24 -16.21 0.13
N ILE A 196 -14.09 -15.60 -0.13
CA ILE A 196 -13.82 -14.87 -1.38
C ILE A 196 -13.39 -15.85 -2.50
N GLU A 197 -13.37 -17.12 -2.20
CA GLU A 197 -13.09 -18.19 -3.17
C GLU A 197 -14.23 -18.29 -4.22
N ARG A 198 -13.81 -18.41 -5.46
CA ARG A 198 -14.69 -18.69 -6.60
C ARG A 198 -14.48 -20.10 -7.10
#